data_1b17660371fce8ded93d00b13ff8d54a
#
_entry.id   1b17660371fce8ded93d00b13ff8d54a
#
_cell.length_a   1.000
_cell.length_b   1.000
_cell.length_c   1.000
_cell.angle_alpha   90.00
_cell.angle_beta   90.00
_cell.angle_gamma   90.00
#
_symmetry.space_group_name_H-M   'P 1'
#
loop_
_entity.id
_entity.type
_entity.pdbx_description
1 polymer ?
#
loop_
_entity_poly.entity_id
_entity_poly.type
_entity_poly.pdbx_seq_one_letter_code
_entity_poly.pdbx_strand_id
1 'polypeptide(L)'
;MTGLRTSAITAAVVVSLAALGLAGCGAEDRTKAAAPSATTLPECAPSATPVALPEAFPERFPLPRGAVVRQGRDDGSTINVEALIPGEIRDVAESLLDGLPPAGFELGEGDSEEHEAESHFTGNGFAGFFKLNTVGGCDGANTLAVVLTRS
;
A
#
# COMPACT_ATOMS: atom_id res chain seq x y z
N MET A 1 6.91 -50.32 43.12
CA MET A 1 6.20 -49.85 44.31
C MET A 1 5.25 -48.76 43.86
N THR A 2 4.03 -49.20 43.53
CA THR A 2 2.79 -49.03 44.28
C THR A 2 2.42 -47.54 44.41
N GLY A 3 1.35 -47.01 43.86
CA GLY A 3 0.00 -47.43 43.86
C GLY A 3 -0.93 -46.53 43.02
N LEU A 4 -1.81 -47.24 42.39
CA LEU A 4 -3.10 -46.77 41.83
C LEU A 4 -3.95 -46.06 42.90
N ARG A 5 -4.67 -45.03 42.56
CA ARG A 5 -6.04 -44.82 43.07
C ARG A 5 -6.92 -44.12 42.03
N THR A 6 -7.80 -44.92 41.53
CA THR A 6 -9.04 -44.63 40.82
C THR A 6 -10.04 -43.92 41.75
N SER A 7 -10.75 -42.92 41.29
CA SER A 7 -12.08 -42.55 41.82
C SER A 7 -12.92 -41.91 40.72
N ALA A 8 -13.88 -42.68 40.32
CA ALA A 8 -15.03 -42.24 39.53
C ALA A 8 -16.16 -41.80 40.47
N ILE A 9 -16.83 -40.71 40.19
CA ILE A 9 -18.19 -40.37 40.67
C ILE A 9 -18.87 -39.51 39.58
N THR A 10 -19.71 -40.12 38.92
CA THR A 10 -21.09 -40.10 38.49
C THR A 10 -21.91 -38.82 38.65
N ALA A 11 -22.50 -38.39 37.54
CA ALA A 11 -23.82 -37.86 37.25
C ALA A 11 -24.36 -36.64 38.02
N ALA A 12 -24.77 -35.64 37.25
CA ALA A 12 -26.16 -35.16 37.27
C ALA A 12 -26.45 -34.28 36.07
N VAL A 13 -27.40 -34.73 35.30
CA VAL A 13 -28.10 -33.99 34.24
C VAL A 13 -29.02 -32.94 34.89
N VAL A 14 -28.87 -31.66 34.49
CA VAL A 14 -29.97 -30.70 34.62
C VAL A 14 -30.12 -29.97 33.30
N VAL A 15 -31.17 -30.37 32.60
CA VAL A 15 -31.77 -29.64 31.47
C VAL A 15 -32.51 -28.45 32.05
N SER A 16 -32.12 -27.25 31.64
CA SER A 16 -33.00 -26.07 31.77
C SER A 16 -32.97 -25.30 30.47
N LEU A 17 -34.05 -25.50 29.69
CA LEU A 17 -34.47 -24.57 28.67
C LEU A 17 -34.91 -23.26 29.35
N ALA A 18 -34.34 -22.18 28.95
CA ALA A 18 -34.95 -20.85 29.01
C ALA A 18 -34.54 -20.11 27.75
N ALA A 19 -35.47 -20.05 26.82
CA ALA A 19 -35.47 -19.11 25.73
C ALA A 19 -35.81 -17.72 26.24
N LEU A 20 -35.42 -16.73 25.49
CA LEU A 20 -35.78 -15.31 25.32
C LEU A 20 -34.55 -14.44 25.56
N GLY A 21 -34.11 -13.91 24.48
CA GLY A 21 -34.55 -12.67 23.93
C GLY A 21 -33.42 -11.71 23.73
N LEU A 22 -33.21 -11.41 22.46
CA LEU A 22 -33.10 -10.05 21.92
C LEU A 22 -31.91 -9.16 22.27
N ALA A 23 -31.50 -8.55 21.20
CA ALA A 23 -30.58 -7.45 21.04
C ALA A 23 -29.12 -7.86 20.85
N GLY A 24 -28.85 -8.53 19.73
CA GLY A 24 -27.57 -8.42 19.08
C GLY A 24 -27.40 -7.00 18.59
N CYS A 25 -26.70 -6.16 19.35
CA CYS A 25 -26.00 -5.03 18.75
C CYS A 25 -24.98 -5.63 17.79
N GLY A 26 -25.33 -5.63 16.51
CA GLY A 26 -24.38 -5.91 15.44
C GLY A 26 -23.23 -4.92 15.59
N ALA A 27 -22.10 -5.39 16.07
CA ALA A 27 -20.83 -4.80 15.70
C ALA A 27 -20.78 -4.97 14.18
N GLU A 28 -21.15 -3.93 13.45
CA GLU A 28 -20.80 -3.80 12.06
C GLU A 28 -19.27 -3.77 12.03
N ASP A 29 -18.71 -4.93 11.89
CA ASP A 29 -17.36 -5.10 11.37
C ASP A 29 -17.38 -4.44 9.99
N ARG A 30 -17.13 -3.12 10.00
CA ARG A 30 -16.79 -2.40 8.80
C ARG A 30 -15.40 -2.88 8.39
N THR A 31 -15.36 -4.07 7.82
CA THR A 31 -14.34 -4.38 6.83
C THR A 31 -14.51 -3.29 5.77
N LYS A 32 -13.75 -2.23 5.93
CA LYS A 32 -13.55 -1.21 4.90
C LYS A 32 -13.01 -1.99 3.70
N ALA A 33 -13.92 -2.44 2.84
CA ALA A 33 -13.53 -2.96 1.55
C ALA A 33 -12.74 -1.84 0.90
N ALA A 34 -11.44 -2.06 0.72
CA ALA A 34 -10.60 -1.13 0.00
C ALA A 34 -11.29 -0.89 -1.35
N ALA A 35 -11.66 0.35 -1.61
CA ALA A 35 -12.18 0.72 -2.91
C ALA A 35 -11.21 0.20 -3.96
N PRO A 36 -11.68 -0.40 -5.07
CA PRO A 36 -10.77 -0.86 -6.10
C PRO A 36 -9.93 0.32 -6.55
N SER A 37 -8.61 0.23 -6.36
CA SER A 37 -7.68 1.27 -6.78
C SER A 37 -7.94 1.56 -8.25
N ALA A 38 -8.24 2.81 -8.59
CA ALA A 38 -8.47 3.21 -9.96
C ALA A 38 -7.26 2.77 -10.81
N THR A 39 -7.52 2.14 -11.94
CA THR A 39 -6.45 1.67 -12.85
C THR A 39 -6.30 2.55 -14.07
N THR A 40 -7.16 3.57 -14.21
CA THR A 40 -7.23 4.47 -15.35
C THR A 40 -7.23 5.90 -14.87
N LEU A 41 -6.44 6.74 -15.50
CA LEU A 41 -6.43 8.18 -15.23
C LEU A 41 -7.80 8.79 -15.57
N PRO A 42 -8.32 9.70 -14.74
CA PRO A 42 -9.52 10.48 -15.05
C PRO A 42 -9.29 11.41 -16.26
N GLU A 43 -10.37 11.79 -16.94
CA GLU A 43 -10.30 12.65 -18.14
C GLU A 43 -9.67 14.02 -17.89
N CYS A 44 -9.76 14.52 -16.66
CA CYS A 44 -9.15 15.80 -16.26
C CYS A 44 -7.64 15.72 -16.08
N ALA A 45 -7.06 14.52 -16.03
CA ALA A 45 -5.62 14.37 -15.86
C ALA A 45 -4.86 14.96 -17.06
N PRO A 46 -3.66 15.53 -16.82
CA PRO A 46 -2.84 16.03 -17.91
C PRO A 46 -2.56 14.96 -18.95
N SER A 47 -2.68 15.30 -20.22
CA SER A 47 -2.29 14.39 -21.30
C SER A 47 -0.81 14.05 -21.19
N ALA A 48 -0.46 12.78 -21.30
CA ALA A 48 0.91 12.32 -21.30
C ALA A 48 1.12 11.27 -22.39
N THR A 49 2.23 11.39 -23.12
CA THR A 49 2.70 10.32 -24.01
C THR A 49 3.55 9.37 -23.16
N PRO A 50 3.17 8.09 -23.03
CA PRO A 50 3.93 7.14 -22.26
C PRO A 50 5.36 7.00 -22.81
N VAL A 51 6.35 6.96 -21.92
CA VAL A 51 7.74 6.64 -22.24
C VAL A 51 8.19 5.41 -21.48
N ALA A 52 9.23 4.73 -21.97
CA ALA A 52 9.81 3.61 -21.28
C ALA A 52 10.57 4.07 -20.04
N LEU A 53 10.61 3.21 -19.02
CA LEU A 53 11.50 3.39 -17.88
C LEU A 53 12.97 3.29 -18.33
N PRO A 54 13.89 4.01 -17.68
CA PRO A 54 15.32 3.80 -17.90
C PRO A 54 15.71 2.33 -17.64
N GLU A 55 16.61 1.80 -18.44
CA GLU A 55 17.03 0.38 -18.36
C GLU A 55 17.56 0.01 -16.97
N ALA A 56 18.24 0.94 -16.31
CA ALA A 56 18.77 0.73 -14.96
C ALA A 56 17.77 1.01 -13.83
N PHE A 57 16.52 1.37 -14.14
CA PHE A 57 15.50 1.50 -13.11
C PHE A 57 15.16 0.13 -12.53
N PRO A 58 15.10 -0.03 -11.18
CA PRO A 58 14.89 -1.35 -10.58
C PRO A 58 13.58 -1.99 -11.02
N GLU A 59 13.63 -3.16 -11.66
CA GLU A 59 12.46 -3.90 -12.16
C GLU A 59 11.44 -4.22 -11.06
N ARG A 60 11.90 -4.38 -9.82
CA ARG A 60 11.06 -4.72 -8.66
C ARG A 60 10.49 -3.50 -7.96
N PHE A 61 10.82 -2.28 -8.41
CA PHE A 61 10.24 -1.08 -7.79
C PHE A 61 8.70 -1.11 -7.94
N PRO A 62 7.93 -0.92 -6.84
CA PRO A 62 6.49 -1.14 -6.83
C PRO A 62 5.72 0.04 -7.46
N LEU A 63 5.90 0.27 -8.76
CA LEU A 63 5.10 1.28 -9.46
C LEU A 63 3.61 0.95 -9.32
N PRO A 64 2.76 1.91 -8.92
CA PRO A 64 1.33 1.69 -8.79
C PRO A 64 0.68 1.29 -10.12
N ARG A 65 -0.40 0.51 -10.05
CA ARG A 65 -1.13 0.09 -11.25
C ARG A 65 -1.69 1.29 -12.00
N GLY A 66 -1.65 1.21 -13.32
CA GLY A 66 -2.11 2.28 -14.20
C GLY A 66 -1.17 3.47 -14.27
N ALA A 67 0.04 3.36 -13.70
CA ALA A 67 1.06 4.39 -13.84
C ALA A 67 1.39 4.67 -15.30
N VAL A 68 1.35 5.94 -15.69
CA VAL A 68 1.75 6.42 -17.01
C VAL A 68 3.06 7.19 -16.85
N VAL A 69 4.17 6.53 -17.13
CA VAL A 69 5.50 7.17 -17.10
C VAL A 69 5.57 8.20 -18.19
N ARG A 70 5.82 9.46 -17.83
CA ARG A 70 5.90 10.60 -18.77
C ARG A 70 7.31 11.11 -18.96
N GLN A 71 8.22 10.78 -18.02
CA GLN A 71 9.62 11.12 -18.12
C GLN A 71 10.45 10.03 -17.41
N GLY A 72 11.55 9.63 -18.05
CA GLY A 72 12.56 8.79 -17.48
C GLY A 72 13.94 9.28 -17.92
N ARG A 73 14.86 9.46 -16.98
CA ARG A 73 16.24 9.89 -17.26
C ARG A 73 17.20 9.12 -16.36
N ASP A 74 18.27 8.67 -16.95
CA ASP A 74 19.44 8.10 -16.26
C ASP A 74 20.66 8.93 -16.69
N ASP A 75 21.33 9.57 -15.75
CA ASP A 75 22.54 10.35 -15.99
C ASP A 75 23.82 9.65 -15.49
N GLY A 76 23.73 8.35 -15.21
CA GLY A 76 24.83 7.51 -14.74
C GLY A 76 24.94 7.45 -13.22
N SER A 77 24.70 8.54 -12.49
CA SER A 77 24.72 8.58 -11.02
C SER A 77 23.31 8.53 -10.43
N THR A 78 22.37 9.12 -11.12
CA THR A 78 21.00 9.33 -10.66
C THR A 78 20.00 8.92 -11.73
N ILE A 79 18.93 8.25 -11.31
CA ILE A 79 17.78 7.93 -12.15
C ILE A 79 16.60 8.76 -11.66
N ASN A 80 15.95 9.48 -12.56
CA ASN A 80 14.76 10.26 -12.30
C ASN A 80 13.61 9.71 -13.14
N VAL A 81 12.48 9.44 -12.50
CA VAL A 81 11.27 8.99 -13.17
C VAL A 81 10.11 9.85 -12.72
N GLU A 82 9.31 10.33 -13.68
CA GLU A 82 8.04 10.98 -13.40
C GLU A 82 6.90 10.21 -14.04
N ALA A 83 5.80 10.04 -13.30
CA ALA A 83 4.62 9.34 -13.78
C ALA A 83 3.32 10.04 -13.32
N LEU A 84 2.24 9.84 -14.07
CA LEU A 84 0.88 10.08 -13.61
C LEU A 84 0.32 8.79 -13.05
N ILE A 85 -0.31 8.88 -11.88
CA ILE A 85 -0.84 7.73 -11.15
C ILE A 85 -2.33 7.95 -10.90
N PRO A 86 -3.21 7.02 -11.31
CA PRO A 86 -4.63 7.08 -10.97
C PRO A 86 -4.88 6.62 -9.54
N GLY A 87 -5.89 7.18 -8.89
CA GLY A 87 -6.37 6.78 -7.56
C GLY A 87 -6.30 7.89 -6.53
N GLU A 88 -6.88 7.60 -5.36
CA GLU A 88 -6.77 8.49 -4.20
C GLU A 88 -5.34 8.51 -3.69
N ILE A 89 -4.83 9.70 -3.35
CA ILE A 89 -3.42 9.87 -2.97
C ILE A 89 -3.00 8.97 -1.80
N ARG A 90 -3.88 8.80 -0.81
CA ARG A 90 -3.63 7.94 0.35
C ARG A 90 -3.44 6.49 -0.06
N ASP A 91 -4.35 5.96 -0.89
CA ASP A 91 -4.29 4.56 -1.34
C ASP A 91 -3.03 4.30 -2.18
N VAL A 92 -2.66 5.28 -3.01
CA VAL A 92 -1.43 5.22 -3.82
C VAL A 92 -0.18 5.26 -2.94
N ALA A 93 -0.14 6.15 -1.94
CA ALA A 93 0.97 6.24 -0.99
C ALA A 93 1.11 4.95 -0.15
N GLU A 94 0.00 4.43 0.39
CA GLU A 94 -0.01 3.15 1.11
C GLU A 94 0.50 2.01 0.22
N SER A 95 0.07 1.95 -1.04
CA SER A 95 0.55 0.93 -2.00
C SER A 95 2.06 1.00 -2.25
N LEU A 96 2.64 2.20 -2.32
CA LEU A 96 4.08 2.38 -2.47
C LEU A 96 4.82 1.95 -1.20
N LEU A 97 4.36 2.42 -0.03
CA LEU A 97 4.98 2.12 1.27
C LEU A 97 4.94 0.61 1.57
N ASP A 98 3.81 -0.05 1.31
CA ASP A 98 3.65 -1.50 1.52
C ASP A 98 4.44 -2.32 0.48
N GLY A 99 4.62 -1.77 -0.72
CA GLY A 99 5.30 -2.46 -1.82
C GLY A 99 6.83 -2.39 -1.76
N LEU A 100 7.40 -1.34 -1.16
CA LEU A 100 8.85 -1.13 -1.11
C LEU A 100 9.60 -2.22 -0.31
N PRO A 101 9.18 -2.61 0.92
CA PRO A 101 9.90 -3.63 1.68
C PRO A 101 9.98 -5.00 0.99
N PRO A 102 8.89 -5.58 0.46
CA PRO A 102 8.99 -6.86 -0.26
C PRO A 102 9.75 -6.76 -1.58
N ALA A 103 9.92 -5.56 -2.13
CA ALA A 103 10.76 -5.29 -3.30
C ALA A 103 12.25 -5.16 -2.95
N GLY A 104 12.62 -5.19 -1.67
CA GLY A 104 14.00 -5.15 -1.21
C GLY A 104 14.50 -3.75 -0.86
N PHE A 105 13.60 -2.84 -0.53
CA PHE A 105 13.94 -1.51 -0.05
C PHE A 105 13.59 -1.36 1.43
N GLU A 106 14.43 -0.67 2.18
CA GLU A 106 14.17 -0.26 3.55
C GLU A 106 13.62 1.17 3.54
N LEU A 107 12.50 1.37 4.23
CA LEU A 107 11.89 2.70 4.35
C LEU A 107 12.69 3.56 5.32
N GLY A 108 12.89 4.81 4.96
CA GLY A 108 13.48 5.86 5.78
C GLY A 108 12.41 6.83 6.31
N GLU A 109 12.83 8.06 6.55
CA GLU A 109 11.91 9.14 6.94
C GLU A 109 10.96 9.47 5.80
N GLY A 110 9.74 9.84 6.15
CA GLY A 110 8.71 10.23 5.20
C GLY A 110 7.60 11.01 5.90
N ASP A 111 6.76 11.64 5.10
CA ASP A 111 5.59 12.39 5.55
C ASP A 111 4.41 12.14 4.60
N SER A 112 3.20 12.34 5.11
CA SER A 112 1.98 12.19 4.33
C SER A 112 0.94 13.19 4.80
N GLU A 113 0.55 14.05 3.87
CA GLU A 113 -0.45 15.09 4.06
C GLU A 113 -1.67 14.83 3.14
N GLU A 114 -2.63 15.73 3.15
CA GLU A 114 -3.86 15.60 2.36
C GLU A 114 -3.61 15.55 0.84
N HIS A 115 -2.59 16.27 0.37
CA HIS A 115 -2.30 16.45 -1.06
C HIS A 115 -0.88 16.05 -1.46
N GLU A 116 -0.09 15.58 -0.52
CA GLU A 116 1.30 15.19 -0.72
C GLU A 116 1.65 13.97 0.11
N ALA A 117 2.51 13.10 -0.41
CA ALA A 117 3.18 12.08 0.36
C ALA A 117 4.60 11.89 -0.16
N GLU A 118 5.55 11.71 0.76
CA GLU A 118 6.94 11.41 0.40
C GLU A 118 7.53 10.38 1.37
N SER A 119 8.52 9.65 0.90
CA SER A 119 9.34 8.79 1.75
C SER A 119 10.68 8.55 1.12
N HIS A 120 11.71 8.56 1.97
CA HIS A 120 13.03 8.09 1.62
C HIS A 120 13.10 6.57 1.73
N PHE A 121 13.99 5.97 0.96
CA PHE A 121 14.25 4.54 1.03
C PHE A 121 15.66 4.21 0.57
N THR A 122 16.18 3.05 0.99
CA THR A 122 17.46 2.50 0.55
C THR A 122 17.32 1.03 0.23
N GLY A 123 18.07 0.53 -0.73
CA GLY A 123 18.06 -0.89 -1.10
C GLY A 123 18.43 -1.13 -2.55
N ASN A 124 18.71 -2.36 -2.90
CA ASN A 124 19.05 -2.80 -4.26
C ASN A 124 20.19 -1.99 -4.92
N GLY A 125 21.13 -1.44 -4.11
CA GLY A 125 22.22 -0.59 -4.60
C GLY A 125 21.83 0.87 -4.86
N PHE A 126 20.71 1.33 -4.32
CA PHE A 126 20.23 2.70 -4.43
C PHE A 126 19.89 3.29 -3.06
N ALA A 127 20.03 4.60 -2.96
CA ALA A 127 19.36 5.45 -2.00
C ALA A 127 18.45 6.39 -2.78
N GLY A 128 17.23 6.62 -2.31
CA GLY A 128 16.29 7.44 -3.06
C GLY A 128 15.13 7.94 -2.24
N PHE A 129 14.22 8.60 -2.93
CA PHE A 129 12.93 9.00 -2.38
C PHE A 129 11.86 8.95 -3.47
N PHE A 130 10.62 8.83 -3.06
CA PHE A 130 9.49 9.17 -3.90
C PHE A 130 8.76 10.39 -3.33
N LYS A 131 8.15 11.15 -4.24
CA LYS A 131 7.24 12.23 -3.92
C LYS A 131 5.99 12.11 -4.76
N LEU A 132 4.85 12.11 -4.08
CA LEU A 132 3.53 12.00 -4.66
C LEU A 132 2.77 13.30 -4.37
N ASN A 133 2.12 13.86 -5.38
CA ASN A 133 1.28 15.05 -5.24
C ASN A 133 -0.03 14.86 -6.01
N THR A 134 -1.13 15.35 -5.46
CA THR A 134 -2.39 15.41 -6.22
C THR A 134 -2.26 16.36 -7.42
N VAL A 135 -2.92 16.04 -8.51
CA VAL A 135 -3.05 16.97 -9.64
C VAL A 135 -4.13 17.99 -9.31
N GLY A 136 -3.75 19.26 -9.22
CA GLY A 136 -4.69 20.33 -8.88
C GLY A 136 -5.91 20.36 -9.81
N GLY A 137 -7.12 20.34 -9.25
CA GLY A 137 -8.38 20.36 -10.00
C GLY A 137 -8.72 19.03 -10.69
N CYS A 138 -8.05 17.93 -10.34
CA CYS A 138 -8.31 16.61 -10.91
C CYS A 138 -8.26 15.51 -9.87
N ASP A 139 -9.38 15.28 -9.18
CA ASP A 139 -9.49 14.25 -8.18
C ASP A 139 -9.23 12.87 -8.78
N GLY A 140 -8.49 12.03 -8.04
CA GLY A 140 -8.11 10.70 -8.50
C GLY A 140 -6.97 10.68 -9.52
N ALA A 141 -6.25 11.78 -9.71
CA ALA A 141 -5.00 11.83 -10.45
C ALA A 141 -3.85 12.38 -9.58
N ASN A 142 -2.70 11.74 -9.65
CA ASN A 142 -1.51 12.15 -8.91
C ASN A 142 -0.30 12.21 -9.82
N THR A 143 0.69 13.02 -9.44
CA THR A 143 2.04 12.98 -10.01
C THR A 143 2.95 12.25 -9.05
N LEU A 144 3.73 11.31 -9.54
CA LEU A 144 4.76 10.60 -8.81
C LEU A 144 6.12 10.99 -9.39
N ALA A 145 7.02 11.45 -8.54
CA ALA A 145 8.44 11.57 -8.85
C ALA A 145 9.21 10.51 -8.04
N VAL A 146 10.12 9.80 -8.69
CA VAL A 146 11.05 8.86 -8.05
C VAL A 146 12.46 9.27 -8.41
N VAL A 147 13.28 9.47 -7.40
CA VAL A 147 14.70 9.77 -7.56
C VAL A 147 15.52 8.68 -6.90
N LEU A 148 16.42 8.08 -7.65
CA LEU A 148 17.33 7.03 -7.20
C LEU A 148 18.77 7.47 -7.44
N THR A 149 19.59 7.44 -6.41
CA THR A 149 21.04 7.64 -6.49
C THR A 149 21.75 6.32 -6.25
N ARG A 150 22.68 5.95 -7.11
CA ARG A 150 23.47 4.73 -6.94
C ARG A 150 24.37 4.85 -5.72
N SER A 151 24.37 3.79 -4.87
CA SER A 151 25.15 3.70 -3.63
C SER A 151 26.54 3.15 -3.90
#